data_425d001ea316eeca396609fd0cf0ee4d
#
_entry.id   425d001ea316eeca396609fd0cf0ee4d
#
_cell.length_a   1.000
_cell.length_b   1.000
_cell.length_c   1.000
_cell.angle_alpha   90.00
_cell.angle_beta   90.00
_cell.angle_gamma   90.00
#
_symmetry.space_group_name_H-M   'P 1'
#
loop_
_entity.id
_entity.type
_entity.pdbx_description
1 polymer ?
#
loop_
_entity_poly.entity_id
_entity_poly.type
_entity_poly.pdbx_seq_one_letter_code
_entity_poly.pdbx_strand_id
1 'polypeptide(L)'
;MEMDTKKITQEPYDKADLDEAVETLRRGGIILYPTDTVWGIGCDATNEEAVRRIYELKRREDSKSMLVLVAETYEVERLVSEVPEVAYDLMELAVRPITIIYPHATGVAPNLLGEGSSLGIRQSRELFSSALCKRLRRPIVSTSANISGEPTPLFFSGISPEIVAGVDYVVKYRQSDETPHEPSQIIMLGPTGEVKVIRP
;
A
#
# COMPACT_ATOMS: atom_id res chain seq x y z
N MET A 1 -0.08 -36.01 -17.40
CA MET A 1 -1.04 -35.04 -16.82
C MET A 1 -0.28 -33.74 -16.69
N GLU A 2 -0.26 -32.96 -17.78
CA GLU A 2 0.45 -31.68 -17.84
C GLU A 2 -0.33 -30.68 -17.01
N MET A 3 0.31 -30.16 -15.97
CA MET A 3 -0.21 -29.00 -15.24
C MET A 3 0.00 -27.77 -16.11
N ASP A 4 -1.10 -27.30 -16.68
CA ASP A 4 -1.19 -26.06 -17.46
C ASP A 4 -0.99 -24.88 -16.47
N THR A 5 0.27 -24.48 -16.27
CA THR A 5 0.61 -23.23 -15.57
C THR A 5 0.25 -22.09 -16.50
N LYS A 6 -1.03 -21.69 -16.53
CA LYS A 6 -1.41 -20.40 -17.08
C LYS A 6 -0.61 -19.32 -16.34
N LYS A 7 0.49 -18.87 -16.94
CA LYS A 7 1.08 -17.58 -16.63
C LYS A 7 -0.02 -16.54 -16.85
N ILE A 8 -0.59 -16.04 -15.76
CA ILE A 8 -1.43 -14.84 -15.80
C ILE A 8 -0.47 -13.72 -16.18
N THR A 9 -0.34 -13.43 -17.46
CA THR A 9 0.35 -12.25 -17.94
C THR A 9 -0.54 -11.06 -17.59
N GLN A 10 -0.17 -10.32 -16.57
CA GLN A 10 -0.81 -9.03 -16.27
C GLN A 10 -0.65 -8.15 -17.51
N GLU A 11 -1.76 -7.63 -18.03
CA GLU A 11 -1.70 -6.71 -19.17
C GLU A 11 -0.93 -5.45 -18.77
N PRO A 12 -0.09 -4.91 -19.68
CA PRO A 12 0.62 -3.67 -19.40
C PRO A 12 -0.39 -2.52 -19.20
N TYR A 13 -0.20 -1.76 -18.13
CA TYR A 13 -1.03 -0.59 -17.84
C TYR A 13 -0.83 0.54 -18.87
N ASP A 14 -1.85 1.38 -19.04
CA ASP A 14 -1.74 2.59 -19.85
C ASP A 14 -0.79 3.60 -19.16
N LYS A 15 0.18 4.09 -19.92
CA LYS A 15 1.14 5.10 -19.44
C LYS A 15 0.45 6.40 -19.04
N ALA A 16 -0.59 6.83 -19.75
CA ALA A 16 -1.33 8.04 -19.41
C ALA A 16 -2.08 7.91 -18.08
N ASP A 17 -2.62 6.72 -17.77
CA ASP A 17 -3.23 6.41 -16.48
C ASP A 17 -2.22 6.53 -15.32
N LEU A 18 -1.01 5.99 -15.52
CA LEU A 18 0.08 6.10 -14.55
C LEU A 18 0.54 7.56 -14.37
N ASP A 19 0.72 8.28 -15.46
CA ASP A 19 1.18 9.67 -15.43
C ASP A 19 0.18 10.56 -14.68
N GLU A 20 -1.14 10.41 -14.90
CA GLU A 20 -2.17 11.16 -14.18
C GLU A 20 -2.22 10.80 -12.69
N ALA A 21 -2.08 9.51 -12.34
CA ALA A 21 -2.00 9.09 -10.95
C ALA A 21 -0.79 9.73 -10.23
N VAL A 22 0.40 9.73 -10.87
CA VAL A 22 1.61 10.36 -10.32
C VAL A 22 1.43 11.86 -10.13
N GLU A 23 0.88 12.58 -11.12
CA GLU A 23 0.66 14.02 -11.04
C GLU A 23 -0.37 14.36 -9.96
N THR A 24 -1.40 13.54 -9.79
CA THR A 24 -2.37 13.71 -8.70
C THR A 24 -1.70 13.59 -7.34
N LEU A 25 -0.85 12.58 -7.14
CA LEU A 25 -0.09 12.43 -5.88
C LEU A 25 0.87 13.61 -5.64
N ARG A 26 1.57 14.08 -6.67
CA ARG A 26 2.49 15.23 -6.56
C ARG A 26 1.81 16.53 -6.18
N ARG A 27 0.55 16.71 -6.59
CA ARG A 27 -0.27 17.87 -6.21
C ARG A 27 -0.89 17.74 -4.82
N GLY A 28 -0.58 16.65 -4.08
CA GLY A 28 -1.17 16.39 -2.76
C GLY A 28 -2.57 15.79 -2.83
N GLY A 29 -2.94 15.23 -3.96
CA GLY A 29 -4.21 14.52 -4.15
C GLY A 29 -4.17 13.10 -3.57
N ILE A 30 -5.35 12.51 -3.47
CA ILE A 30 -5.55 11.13 -3.07
C ILE A 30 -6.10 10.32 -4.25
N ILE A 31 -5.66 9.09 -4.38
CA ILE A 31 -6.03 8.21 -5.49
C ILE A 31 -6.65 6.90 -5.01
N LEU A 32 -7.48 6.31 -5.86
CA LEU A 32 -7.97 4.95 -5.74
C LEU A 32 -7.24 4.09 -6.78
N TYR A 33 -6.52 3.05 -6.34
CA TYR A 33 -5.61 2.31 -7.21
C TYR A 33 -5.53 0.81 -6.86
N PRO A 34 -5.22 -0.06 -7.84
CA PRO A 34 -5.01 -1.49 -7.60
C PRO A 34 -3.68 -1.75 -6.91
N THR A 35 -3.64 -2.77 -6.07
CA THR A 35 -2.43 -3.25 -5.41
C THR A 35 -2.28 -4.77 -5.59
N ASP A 36 -1.23 -5.33 -5.02
CA ASP A 36 -0.99 -6.77 -4.93
C ASP A 36 -1.94 -7.51 -3.96
N THR A 37 -2.80 -6.76 -3.28
CA THR A 37 -3.84 -7.32 -2.39
C THR A 37 -5.22 -6.87 -2.86
N VAL A 38 -5.81 -5.88 -2.20
CA VAL A 38 -7.11 -5.30 -2.54
C VAL A 38 -6.92 -3.90 -3.12
N TRP A 39 -7.96 -3.33 -3.71
CA TRP A 39 -7.95 -1.92 -4.10
C TRP A 39 -7.65 -1.03 -2.90
N GLY A 40 -6.75 -0.09 -3.11
CA GLY A 40 -6.26 0.82 -2.07
C GLY A 40 -6.61 2.28 -2.34
N ILE A 41 -6.76 3.03 -1.24
CA ILE A 41 -6.70 4.49 -1.25
C ILE A 41 -5.29 4.88 -0.87
N GLY A 42 -4.70 5.82 -1.61
CA GLY A 42 -3.32 6.25 -1.37
C GLY A 42 -3.08 7.71 -1.64
N CYS A 43 -2.00 8.19 -1.04
CA CYS A 43 -1.44 9.51 -1.24
C CYS A 43 0.08 9.47 -1.08
N ASP A 44 0.76 10.57 -1.36
CA ASP A 44 2.17 10.77 -0.98
C ASP A 44 2.28 10.67 0.56
N ALA A 45 3.01 9.68 1.05
CA ALA A 45 3.15 9.42 2.47
C ALA A 45 3.92 10.52 3.24
N THR A 46 4.55 11.44 2.54
CA THR A 46 5.23 12.60 3.12
C THR A 46 4.32 13.82 3.27
N ASN A 47 3.09 13.76 2.73
CA ASN A 47 2.14 14.87 2.75
C ASN A 47 1.09 14.68 3.86
N GLU A 48 1.28 15.38 4.98
CA GLU A 48 0.43 15.29 6.16
C GLU A 48 -1.04 15.64 5.87
N GLU A 49 -1.28 16.64 5.02
CA GLU A 49 -2.64 17.05 4.64
C GLU A 49 -3.35 15.97 3.81
N ALA A 50 -2.65 15.35 2.87
CA ALA A 50 -3.19 14.26 2.07
C ALA A 50 -3.49 13.02 2.94
N VAL A 51 -2.62 12.71 3.89
CA VAL A 51 -2.84 11.64 4.88
C VAL A 51 -4.09 11.93 5.72
N ARG A 52 -4.25 13.16 6.21
CA ARG A 52 -5.44 13.60 6.98
C ARG A 52 -6.73 13.40 6.17
N ARG A 53 -6.74 13.78 4.88
CA ARG A 53 -7.89 13.59 3.98
C ARG A 53 -8.29 12.11 3.84
N ILE A 54 -7.32 11.18 3.83
CA ILE A 54 -7.64 9.74 3.81
C ILE A 54 -8.29 9.30 5.11
N TYR A 55 -7.81 9.76 6.26
CA TYR A 55 -8.46 9.47 7.55
C TYR A 55 -9.91 9.96 7.57
N GLU A 56 -10.16 11.18 7.12
CA GLU A 56 -11.49 11.77 7.03
C GLU A 56 -12.41 10.99 6.08
N LEU A 57 -11.94 10.72 4.85
CA LEU A 57 -12.70 9.94 3.86
C LEU A 57 -13.09 8.56 4.38
N LYS A 58 -12.19 7.90 5.10
CA LYS A 58 -12.44 6.58 5.68
C LYS A 58 -13.20 6.63 7.02
N ARG A 59 -13.45 7.80 7.59
CA ARG A 59 -13.97 7.94 8.97
C ARG A 59 -13.13 7.13 9.96
N ARG A 60 -11.80 7.16 9.76
CA ARG A 60 -10.85 6.36 10.51
C ARG A 60 -10.23 7.20 11.63
N GLU A 61 -10.12 6.61 12.81
CA GLU A 61 -9.39 7.22 13.92
C GLU A 61 -7.88 7.30 13.60
N ASP A 62 -7.25 8.42 13.88
CA ASP A 62 -5.81 8.65 13.63
C ASP A 62 -4.91 7.67 14.41
N SER A 63 -5.42 7.09 15.51
CA SER A 63 -4.71 6.07 16.29
C SER A 63 -4.47 4.74 15.54
N LYS A 64 -5.19 4.52 14.43
CA LYS A 64 -5.03 3.32 13.60
C LYS A 64 -4.16 3.64 12.39
N SER A 65 -2.84 3.56 12.55
CA SER A 65 -1.88 3.83 11.46
C SER A 65 -2.20 3.08 10.16
N MET A 66 -1.82 3.67 9.04
CA MET A 66 -1.90 3.05 7.72
C MET A 66 -0.51 2.57 7.31
N LEU A 67 -0.45 1.65 6.36
CA LEU A 67 0.82 1.19 5.80
C LEU A 67 1.26 2.05 4.62
N VAL A 68 2.53 1.93 4.26
CA VAL A 68 3.07 2.50 3.02
C VAL A 68 3.59 1.42 2.09
N LEU A 69 3.51 1.71 0.78
CA LEU A 69 4.14 0.91 -0.27
C LEU A 69 5.47 1.54 -0.67
N VAL A 70 6.44 0.67 -0.92
CA VAL A 70 7.71 0.97 -1.57
C VAL A 70 7.87 0.07 -2.80
N ALA A 71 8.66 0.49 -3.79
CA ALA A 71 8.91 -0.32 -4.97
C ALA A 71 9.98 -1.38 -4.72
N GLU A 72 11.01 -1.03 -3.98
CA GLU A 72 12.18 -1.87 -3.78
C GLU A 72 12.53 -2.02 -2.29
N THR A 73 13.09 -3.14 -1.91
CA THR A 73 13.42 -3.45 -0.50
C THR A 73 14.40 -2.45 0.11
N TYR A 74 15.39 -1.97 -0.66
CA TYR A 74 16.37 -0.99 -0.18
C TYR A 74 15.76 0.37 0.18
N GLU A 75 14.54 0.68 -0.30
CA GLU A 75 13.86 1.93 0.06
C GLU A 75 13.40 1.95 1.51
N VAL A 76 13.30 0.77 2.15
CA VAL A 76 12.98 0.65 3.58
C VAL A 76 14.06 1.36 4.44
N GLU A 77 15.34 1.31 4.05
CA GLU A 77 16.45 1.95 4.76
C GLU A 77 16.34 3.49 4.82
N ARG A 78 15.53 4.07 3.93
CA ARG A 78 15.25 5.52 3.98
C ARG A 78 14.19 5.89 5.02
N LEU A 79 13.43 4.90 5.46
CA LEU A 79 12.31 5.06 6.39
C LEU A 79 12.62 4.51 7.78
N VAL A 80 13.56 3.58 7.87
CA VAL A 80 13.94 2.89 9.11
C VAL A 80 15.46 2.86 9.20
N SER A 81 16.02 3.42 10.28
CA SER A 81 17.47 3.55 10.45
C SER A 81 18.18 2.21 10.67
N GLU A 82 17.51 1.25 11.28
CA GLU A 82 18.05 -0.07 11.60
C GLU A 82 17.07 -1.13 11.10
N VAL A 83 17.33 -1.67 9.90
CA VAL A 83 16.52 -2.75 9.31
C VAL A 83 17.19 -4.07 9.66
N PRO A 84 16.56 -4.95 10.46
CA PRO A 84 17.11 -6.26 10.76
C PRO A 84 17.27 -7.10 9.50
N GLU A 85 18.36 -7.90 9.39
CA GLU A 85 18.62 -8.76 8.21
C GLU A 85 17.44 -9.68 7.87
N VAL A 86 16.77 -10.22 8.89
CA VAL A 86 15.59 -11.06 8.73
C VAL A 86 14.46 -10.37 7.96
N ALA A 87 14.40 -9.03 7.96
CA ALA A 87 13.39 -8.29 7.19
C ALA A 87 13.56 -8.46 5.67
N TYR A 88 14.81 -8.48 5.20
CA TYR A 88 15.11 -8.70 3.77
C TYR A 88 14.73 -10.11 3.35
N ASP A 89 15.10 -11.11 4.15
CA ASP A 89 14.74 -12.51 3.89
C ASP A 89 13.22 -12.68 3.85
N LEU A 90 12.49 -12.09 4.80
CA LEU A 90 11.04 -12.14 4.85
C LEU A 90 10.40 -11.46 3.63
N MET A 91 10.90 -10.30 3.22
CA MET A 91 10.40 -9.61 2.02
C MET A 91 10.73 -10.39 0.75
N GLU A 92 11.93 -10.95 0.61
CA GLU A 92 12.36 -11.66 -0.60
C GLU A 92 11.68 -13.01 -0.76
N LEU A 93 11.58 -13.79 0.31
CA LEU A 93 11.08 -15.16 0.30
C LEU A 93 9.57 -15.26 0.44
N ALA A 94 8.88 -14.17 0.78
CA ALA A 94 7.43 -14.18 0.93
C ALA A 94 6.73 -14.57 -0.37
N VAL A 95 5.95 -15.64 -0.33
CA VAL A 95 5.11 -16.11 -1.43
C VAL A 95 3.85 -15.25 -1.57
N ARG A 96 3.36 -14.73 -0.45
CA ARG A 96 2.19 -13.82 -0.37
C ARG A 96 2.67 -12.41 -0.01
N PRO A 97 1.90 -11.36 -0.37
CA PRO A 97 2.23 -10.01 0.06
C PRO A 97 2.40 -9.93 1.58
N ILE A 98 3.53 -9.37 2.03
CA ILE A 98 3.86 -9.21 3.44
C ILE A 98 4.04 -7.75 3.79
N THR A 99 3.39 -7.33 4.89
CA THR A 99 3.58 -6.02 5.51
C THR A 99 4.40 -6.20 6.77
N ILE A 100 5.49 -5.48 6.89
CA ILE A 100 6.34 -5.52 8.07
C ILE A 100 6.18 -4.20 8.83
N ILE A 101 5.82 -4.27 10.10
CA ILE A 101 5.74 -3.12 10.99
C ILE A 101 7.11 -2.94 11.66
N TYR A 102 7.71 -1.79 11.41
CA TYR A 102 8.99 -1.39 12.00
C TYR A 102 8.78 -0.34 13.06
N PRO A 103 9.55 -0.36 14.17
CA PRO A 103 9.60 0.76 15.12
C PRO A 103 10.48 1.89 14.58
N HIS A 104 10.34 3.08 15.19
CA HIS A 104 11.22 4.22 14.95
C HIS A 104 11.35 4.65 13.49
N ALA A 105 10.27 4.54 12.71
CA ALA A 105 10.23 4.98 11.33
C ALA A 105 10.28 6.50 11.22
N THR A 106 10.85 6.98 10.11
CA THR A 106 11.01 8.40 9.77
C THR A 106 10.71 8.63 8.28
N GLY A 107 10.82 9.87 7.80
CA GLY A 107 10.69 10.18 6.37
C GLY A 107 9.26 10.13 5.82
N VAL A 108 8.26 10.03 6.68
CA VAL A 108 6.84 10.12 6.35
C VAL A 108 6.14 11.18 7.21
N ALA A 109 4.91 11.51 6.86
CA ALA A 109 4.10 12.45 7.62
C ALA A 109 3.88 11.97 9.07
N PRO A 110 3.98 12.85 10.09
CA PRO A 110 3.88 12.45 11.49
C PRO A 110 2.55 11.76 11.85
N ASN A 111 1.45 12.20 11.23
CA ASN A 111 0.12 11.63 11.44
C ASN A 111 -0.08 10.24 10.83
N LEU A 112 0.94 9.70 10.15
CA LEU A 112 0.93 8.34 9.63
C LEU A 112 1.58 7.34 10.59
N LEU A 113 2.40 7.83 11.51
CA LEU A 113 3.15 7.01 12.46
C LEU A 113 2.23 6.51 13.59
N GLY A 114 2.39 5.23 13.94
CA GLY A 114 1.73 4.64 15.09
C GLY A 114 2.53 4.83 16.39
N GLU A 115 2.13 4.12 17.44
CA GLU A 115 2.83 4.12 18.73
C GLU A 115 4.31 3.77 18.54
N GLY A 116 5.19 4.48 19.25
CA GLY A 116 6.64 4.33 19.14
C GLY A 116 7.19 4.68 17.74
N SER A 117 6.52 5.58 17.02
CA SER A 117 6.82 5.90 15.63
C SER A 117 6.81 4.66 14.71
N SER A 118 5.93 3.71 14.98
CA SER A 118 5.83 2.50 14.19
C SER A 118 5.19 2.76 12.82
N LEU A 119 5.65 2.02 11.81
CA LEU A 119 5.14 2.12 10.44
C LEU A 119 5.10 0.74 9.78
N GLY A 120 3.96 0.40 9.20
CA GLY A 120 3.84 -0.75 8.32
C GLY A 120 4.40 -0.43 6.93
N ILE A 121 5.34 -1.23 6.45
CA ILE A 121 5.94 -1.06 5.11
C ILE A 121 5.74 -2.36 4.34
N ARG A 122 5.32 -2.24 3.07
CA ARG A 122 5.18 -3.36 2.15
C ARG A 122 5.83 -3.03 0.82
N GLN A 123 6.67 -3.95 0.34
CA GLN A 123 7.13 -3.88 -1.04
C GLN A 123 5.99 -4.28 -1.97
N SER A 124 5.63 -3.40 -2.89
CA SER A 124 4.64 -3.73 -3.93
C SER A 124 5.30 -4.44 -5.10
N ARG A 125 4.77 -5.61 -5.46
CA ARG A 125 5.19 -6.40 -6.64
C ARG A 125 4.17 -6.32 -7.77
N GLU A 126 3.03 -5.69 -7.54
CA GLU A 126 2.04 -5.43 -8.58
C GLU A 126 2.56 -4.36 -9.55
N LEU A 127 2.34 -4.54 -10.85
CA LEU A 127 2.99 -3.75 -11.90
C LEU A 127 2.72 -2.26 -11.79
N PHE A 128 1.44 -1.87 -11.63
CA PHE A 128 1.05 -0.47 -11.60
C PHE A 128 1.52 0.23 -10.33
N SER A 129 1.22 -0.35 -9.18
CA SER A 129 1.58 0.24 -7.88
C SER A 129 3.09 0.29 -7.65
N SER A 130 3.85 -0.70 -8.14
CA SER A 130 5.32 -0.66 -8.15
C SER A 130 5.83 0.46 -9.05
N ALA A 131 5.29 0.60 -10.27
CA ALA A 131 5.66 1.68 -11.18
C ALA A 131 5.31 3.07 -10.61
N LEU A 132 4.16 3.16 -9.92
CA LEU A 132 3.71 4.38 -9.25
C LEU A 132 4.72 4.83 -8.17
N CYS A 133 5.16 3.91 -7.30
CA CYS A 133 6.19 4.16 -6.29
C CYS A 133 7.51 4.61 -6.94
N LYS A 134 7.97 3.91 -7.98
CA LYS A 134 9.20 4.26 -8.73
C LYS A 134 9.15 5.66 -9.35
N ARG A 135 8.00 6.03 -9.92
CA ARG A 135 7.80 7.33 -10.58
C ARG A 135 7.64 8.47 -9.59
N LEU A 136 6.93 8.24 -8.48
CA LEU A 136 6.80 9.23 -7.42
C LEU A 136 8.11 9.45 -6.67
N ARG A 137 8.93 8.39 -6.50
CA ARG A 137 10.18 8.37 -5.71
C ARG A 137 9.97 8.70 -4.23
N ARG A 138 8.79 8.39 -3.73
CA ARG A 138 8.38 8.53 -2.33
C ARG A 138 7.50 7.35 -1.96
N PRO A 139 7.43 6.97 -0.68
CA PRO A 139 6.48 5.96 -0.24
C PRO A 139 5.04 6.45 -0.46
N ILE A 140 4.16 5.52 -0.78
CA ILE A 140 2.74 5.81 -1.03
C ILE A 140 1.92 5.18 0.08
N VAL A 141 1.05 5.96 0.72
CA VAL A 141 0.07 5.41 1.66
C VAL A 141 -0.78 4.36 0.96
N SER A 142 -1.03 3.27 1.64
CA SER A 142 -1.95 2.23 1.17
C SER A 142 -2.87 1.79 2.30
N THR A 143 -4.15 1.94 2.06
CA THR A 143 -5.21 1.45 2.94
C THR A 143 -6.36 0.93 2.10
N SER A 144 -7.10 -0.07 2.58
CA SER A 144 -8.21 -0.67 1.84
C SER A 144 -9.29 0.35 1.45
N ALA A 145 -9.92 0.16 0.30
CA ALA A 145 -10.88 1.09 -0.30
C ALA A 145 -12.31 0.93 0.30
N ASN A 146 -12.43 1.01 1.63
CA ASN A 146 -13.69 0.94 2.39
C ASN A 146 -13.74 1.97 3.51
N ILE A 147 -14.91 2.33 3.95
CA ILE A 147 -15.12 3.07 5.20
C ILE A 147 -14.65 2.20 6.37
N SER A 148 -14.07 2.82 7.39
CA SER A 148 -13.53 2.08 8.55
C SER A 148 -14.63 1.30 9.25
N GLY A 149 -14.39 0.01 9.49
CA GLY A 149 -15.38 -0.90 10.09
C GLY A 149 -16.28 -1.62 9.09
N GLU A 150 -16.32 -1.18 7.83
CA GLU A 150 -17.06 -1.88 6.77
C GLU A 150 -16.21 -3.00 6.15
N PRO A 151 -16.84 -4.01 5.51
CA PRO A 151 -16.12 -5.05 4.78
C PRO A 151 -15.23 -4.46 3.68
N THR A 152 -14.03 -5.02 3.52
CA THR A 152 -13.13 -4.64 2.42
C THR A 152 -13.67 -5.18 1.10
N PRO A 153 -13.89 -4.34 0.07
CA PRO A 153 -14.32 -4.80 -1.24
C PRO A 153 -13.24 -5.67 -1.90
N LEU A 154 -13.67 -6.79 -2.47
CA LEU A 154 -12.76 -7.71 -3.18
C LEU A 154 -12.42 -7.21 -4.59
N PHE A 155 -13.35 -6.46 -5.21
CA PHE A 155 -13.24 -5.98 -6.59
C PHE A 155 -13.59 -4.50 -6.66
N PHE A 156 -13.19 -3.86 -7.74
CA PHE A 156 -13.50 -2.45 -7.99
C PHE A 156 -15.02 -2.17 -7.96
N SER A 157 -15.82 -3.06 -8.56
CA SER A 157 -17.28 -2.95 -8.60
C SER A 157 -17.96 -2.94 -7.22
N GLY A 158 -17.28 -3.45 -6.19
CA GLY A 158 -17.76 -3.46 -4.81
C GLY A 158 -17.37 -2.22 -3.98
N ILE A 159 -16.57 -1.30 -4.54
CA ILE A 159 -16.15 -0.08 -3.83
C ILE A 159 -17.34 0.88 -3.74
N SER A 160 -17.58 1.43 -2.55
CA SER A 160 -18.70 2.34 -2.35
C SER A 160 -18.59 3.61 -3.20
N PRO A 161 -19.69 4.16 -3.73
CA PRO A 161 -19.69 5.43 -4.47
C PRO A 161 -19.10 6.60 -3.65
N GLU A 162 -19.22 6.57 -2.33
CA GLU A 162 -18.63 7.58 -1.44
C GLU A 162 -17.12 7.59 -1.53
N ILE A 163 -16.47 6.42 -1.52
CA ILE A 163 -15.01 6.30 -1.68
C ILE A 163 -14.60 6.75 -3.08
N VAL A 164 -15.30 6.30 -4.13
CA VAL A 164 -14.98 6.67 -5.52
C VAL A 164 -15.09 8.18 -5.74
N ALA A 165 -16.13 8.83 -5.19
CA ALA A 165 -16.32 10.27 -5.30
C ALA A 165 -15.38 11.08 -4.39
N GLY A 166 -14.84 10.48 -3.34
CA GLY A 166 -14.00 11.14 -2.34
C GLY A 166 -12.52 11.22 -2.71
N VAL A 167 -12.07 10.55 -3.77
CA VAL A 167 -10.69 10.61 -4.25
C VAL A 167 -10.55 11.59 -5.41
N ASP A 168 -9.33 12.11 -5.64
CA ASP A 168 -9.05 13.05 -6.72
C ASP A 168 -8.79 12.35 -8.07
N TYR A 169 -8.40 11.07 -8.04
CA TYR A 169 -8.23 10.26 -9.23
C TYR A 169 -8.52 8.78 -8.97
N VAL A 170 -9.21 8.17 -9.92
CA VAL A 170 -9.48 6.73 -9.93
C VAL A 170 -8.69 6.08 -11.07
N VAL A 171 -7.73 5.24 -10.73
CA VAL A 171 -6.91 4.49 -11.68
C VAL A 171 -7.80 3.58 -12.52
N LYS A 172 -7.58 3.57 -13.84
CA LYS A 172 -8.39 2.81 -14.80
C LYS A 172 -7.93 1.35 -14.94
N TYR A 173 -6.65 1.12 -14.64
CA TYR A 173 -6.04 -0.20 -14.71
C TYR A 173 -6.71 -1.19 -13.76
N ARG A 174 -7.02 -2.38 -14.22
CA ARG A 174 -7.63 -3.49 -13.47
C ARG A 174 -9.03 -3.24 -12.90
N GLN A 175 -9.80 -2.27 -13.37
CA GLN A 175 -11.18 -2.06 -12.88
C GLN A 175 -12.13 -3.22 -13.21
N SER A 176 -11.85 -3.99 -14.28
CA SER A 176 -12.60 -5.18 -14.67
C SER A 176 -12.03 -6.51 -14.13
N ASP A 177 -10.98 -6.44 -13.31
CA ASP A 177 -10.36 -7.62 -12.72
C ASP A 177 -11.21 -8.14 -11.55
N GLU A 178 -11.73 -9.34 -11.70
CA GLU A 178 -12.51 -10.06 -10.67
C GLU A 178 -11.71 -11.23 -10.07
N THR A 179 -10.38 -11.19 -10.18
CA THR A 179 -9.52 -12.16 -9.49
C THR A 179 -9.47 -11.83 -8.00
N PRO A 180 -9.93 -12.74 -7.12
CA PRO A 180 -9.87 -12.48 -5.69
C PRO A 180 -8.43 -12.46 -5.18
N HIS A 181 -8.10 -11.45 -4.40
CA HIS A 181 -6.82 -11.33 -3.74
C HIS A 181 -7.00 -11.36 -2.22
N GLU A 182 -6.04 -11.98 -1.54
CA GLU A 182 -6.02 -12.01 -0.08
C GLU A 182 -5.31 -10.77 0.49
N PRO A 183 -5.71 -10.32 1.68
CA PRO A 183 -4.96 -9.30 2.40
C PRO A 183 -3.51 -9.74 2.66
N SER A 184 -2.58 -8.79 2.81
CA SER A 184 -1.19 -9.10 3.15
C SER A 184 -1.09 -9.80 4.50
N GLN A 185 -0.11 -10.66 4.67
CA GLN A 185 0.36 -11.03 5.99
C GLN A 185 0.88 -9.78 6.71
N ILE A 186 0.74 -9.73 8.03
CA ILE A 186 1.29 -8.62 8.83
C ILE A 186 2.13 -9.20 9.95
N ILE A 187 3.38 -8.79 9.98
CA ILE A 187 4.30 -9.09 11.09
C ILE A 187 4.83 -7.79 11.69
N MET A 188 5.20 -7.84 12.94
CA MET A 188 5.92 -6.76 13.60
C MET A 188 7.32 -7.25 13.93
N LEU A 189 8.32 -6.43 13.61
CA LEU A 189 9.71 -6.66 13.99
C LEU A 189 10.07 -5.79 15.18
N GLY A 190 10.69 -6.39 16.18
CA GLY A 190 11.38 -5.68 17.24
C GLY A 190 12.75 -5.17 16.78
N PRO A 191 13.37 -4.25 17.54
CA PRO A 191 14.64 -3.62 17.15
C PRO A 191 15.82 -4.63 17.06
N THR A 192 15.74 -5.77 17.73
CA THR A 192 16.76 -6.82 17.71
C THR A 192 16.36 -8.02 16.84
N GLY A 193 15.29 -7.88 16.01
CA GLY A 193 14.85 -8.89 15.06
C GLY A 193 13.80 -9.85 15.60
N GLU A 194 13.17 -9.56 16.74
CA GLU A 194 12.04 -10.34 17.23
C GLU A 194 10.87 -10.25 16.26
N VAL A 195 10.28 -11.40 15.94
CA VAL A 195 9.16 -11.51 15.00
C VAL A 195 7.86 -11.78 15.75
N LYS A 196 6.86 -10.91 15.57
CA LYS A 196 5.51 -11.12 16.06
C LYS A 196 4.53 -11.15 14.90
N VAL A 197 3.79 -12.25 14.73
CA VAL A 197 2.73 -12.35 13.73
C VAL A 197 1.50 -11.60 14.23
N ILE A 198 1.04 -10.61 13.49
CA ILE A 198 -0.16 -9.81 13.77
C ILE A 198 -1.34 -10.35 12.95
N ARG A 199 -1.11 -10.72 11.69
CA ARG A 199 -2.07 -11.37 10.81
C ARG A 199 -1.33 -12.37 9.91
N PRO A 200 -1.72 -13.67 9.94
CA PRO A 200 -1.11 -14.72 9.13
C PRO A 200 -1.43 -14.60 7.63
#